data_481d7bb1d198fb0dc0be41cd1101c452
#
_entry.id   481d7bb1d198fb0dc0be41cd1101c452
#
_cell.length_a   1.000
_cell.length_b   1.000
_cell.length_c   1.000
_cell.angle_alpha   90.00
_cell.angle_beta   90.00
_cell.angle_gamma   90.00
#
_symmetry.space_group_name_H-M   'P 1'
#
loop_
_entity.id
_entity.type
_entity.pdbx_description
1 polymer ?
#
loop_
_entity_poly.entity_id
_entity_poly.type
_entity_poly.pdbx_seq_one_letter_code
_entity_poly.pdbx_strand_id
1 'polypeptide(L)'
;MTDAIVPSDWKQVPSPHARERLPLDALPVTVQPPKRRLRTTLIQAAGWSMMGYLLSQVVRIASNLVLTRLLIPEMFGIMAVATMIQVSVAMLSDLGLRPAAIQSQFGDDQSYLDTAWTLQIIHGCLIWFACVLIAIGIGRAAEYGLFPAGSVYTVTSLPAIIMGMSFCTVIMGLQSTKLITAFRHLDLGRVTLIEIVAQVVSLAVGISLAWYTGSIWSFVAATLLSALTTTILTHIWLPGRHNSLYWEAAAIRDLVRFGRWIMLSSILTMIAANGDRIFLAGWTSPLMLGFYSLAFNLISMLEGAGGRLFLNVAMPALGRIARERPEQLGSMFWKMRLPLDLVFIGSAGAIYSSGTAIIEALYDDRYRDAAPIIQILSFSLLIMRFGPLSAVYLAVNEPRNQTVMNFIRAVSSFTCLPLGYYLFGFEGAVWAAALYGLPVLPAILYFNHRHGLNNFLYEAGVLLAWPVGYLAGSLATGILHHAGPLF
;
A
#
# COMPACT_ATOMS: atom_id res chain seq x y z
N MET A 1 -8.39 31.08 30.02
CA MET A 1 -7.22 31.85 30.49
C MET A 1 -5.99 30.98 30.28
N THR A 2 -5.28 31.23 29.21
CA THR A 2 -3.85 30.97 28.98
C THR A 2 -3.52 31.51 27.60
N ASP A 3 -3.21 32.80 27.55
CA ASP A 3 -2.65 33.49 26.39
C ASP A 3 -1.25 32.94 26.11
N ALA A 4 -1.09 32.20 25.03
CA ALA A 4 0.22 31.86 24.51
C ALA A 4 0.73 33.07 23.73
N ILE A 5 1.74 33.75 24.29
CA ILE A 5 2.47 34.86 23.72
C ILE A 5 3.03 34.44 22.34
N VAL A 6 2.47 35.02 21.28
CA VAL A 6 3.02 34.96 19.92
C VAL A 6 4.07 36.10 19.86
N PRO A 7 5.34 35.78 19.55
CA PRO A 7 6.34 36.84 19.39
C PRO A 7 5.99 37.70 18.16
N SER A 8 6.11 39.03 18.33
CA SER A 8 5.72 40.06 17.35
C SER A 8 6.64 40.18 16.12
N ASP A 9 7.64 39.33 15.99
CA ASP A 9 8.74 39.50 15.02
C ASP A 9 8.53 38.83 13.66
N TRP A 10 7.34 38.30 13.41
CA TRP A 10 7.02 37.61 12.13
C TRP A 10 6.83 38.57 10.93
N LYS A 11 6.87 39.88 11.13
CA LYS A 11 6.59 40.88 10.07
C LYS A 11 7.77 41.23 9.17
N GLN A 12 8.97 40.65 9.38
CA GLN A 12 10.16 40.99 8.60
C GLN A 12 10.82 39.79 7.90
N VAL A 13 10.06 38.87 7.35
CA VAL A 13 10.64 37.86 6.47
C VAL A 13 10.73 38.44 5.04
N PRO A 14 11.93 38.63 4.46
CA PRO A 14 12.09 39.16 3.13
C PRO A 14 11.43 38.25 2.08
N SER A 15 10.91 38.86 0.99
CA SER A 15 10.34 38.16 -0.14
C SER A 15 11.36 37.20 -0.79
N PRO A 16 10.94 36.10 -1.46
CA PRO A 16 11.84 35.10 -2.06
C PRO A 16 12.94 35.69 -2.96
N HIS A 17 12.66 36.79 -3.64
CA HIS A 17 13.62 37.51 -4.51
C HIS A 17 14.71 38.26 -3.76
N ALA A 18 14.54 38.53 -2.46
CA ALA A 18 15.54 39.21 -1.64
C ALA A 18 16.57 38.25 -1.02
N ARG A 19 16.28 36.95 -1.00
CA ARG A 19 17.13 35.91 -0.35
C ARG A 19 18.32 35.45 -1.20
N GLU A 20 18.34 35.71 -2.51
CA GLU A 20 19.45 35.31 -3.38
C GLU A 20 20.78 36.06 -3.12
N ARG A 21 20.77 37.10 -2.28
CA ARG A 21 21.95 37.93 -2.02
C ARG A 21 22.41 38.01 -0.55
N LEU A 22 21.84 37.17 0.32
CA LEU A 22 22.30 37.16 1.71
C LEU A 22 23.43 36.14 1.88
N PRO A 23 24.56 36.54 2.53
CA PRO A 23 25.61 35.59 2.88
C PRO A 23 25.08 34.52 3.82
N LEU A 24 25.60 33.28 3.68
CA LEU A 24 25.16 32.07 4.43
C LEU A 24 25.17 32.24 5.95
N ASP A 25 25.94 33.19 6.47
CA ASP A 25 26.10 33.47 7.91
C ASP A 25 24.95 34.36 8.49
N ALA A 26 24.07 34.89 7.63
CA ALA A 26 22.96 35.77 8.05
C ALA A 26 21.59 35.03 8.14
N LEU A 27 21.55 33.72 7.93
CA LEU A 27 20.33 32.94 8.11
C LEU A 27 20.03 32.77 9.60
N PRO A 28 18.80 33.05 10.08
CA PRO A 28 18.46 32.81 11.47
C PRO A 28 18.69 31.31 11.77
N VAL A 29 19.51 31.04 12.79
CA VAL A 29 19.76 29.70 13.31
C VAL A 29 18.40 29.10 13.66
N THR A 30 17.94 28.15 12.87
CA THR A 30 16.74 27.37 13.18
C THR A 30 17.00 26.66 14.51
N VAL A 31 16.34 27.13 15.57
CA VAL A 31 16.42 26.54 16.92
C VAL A 31 15.93 25.08 16.78
N GLN A 32 16.88 24.17 16.68
CA GLN A 32 16.57 22.74 16.70
C GLN A 32 15.91 22.42 18.06
N PRO A 33 14.74 21.81 18.08
CA PRO A 33 14.12 21.40 19.33
C PRO A 33 15.07 20.47 20.09
N PRO A 34 15.12 20.54 21.42
CA PRO A 34 16.03 19.73 22.21
C PRO A 34 15.83 18.24 21.90
N LYS A 35 16.91 17.51 21.66
CA LYS A 35 16.95 16.10 21.22
C LYS A 35 15.99 15.16 21.99
N ARG A 36 15.72 15.46 23.25
CA ARG A 36 14.79 14.70 24.10
C ARG A 36 13.33 14.87 23.69
N ARG A 37 12.90 16.07 23.28
CA ARG A 37 11.54 16.34 22.78
C ARG A 37 11.30 15.68 21.41
N LEU A 38 12.30 15.72 20.52
CA LEU A 38 12.21 15.10 19.22
C LEU A 38 12.00 13.57 19.33
N ARG A 39 12.73 12.90 20.24
CA ARG A 39 12.57 11.45 20.46
C ARG A 39 11.16 11.09 20.95
N THR A 40 10.60 11.87 21.88
CA THR A 40 9.24 11.65 22.40
C THR A 40 8.20 11.83 21.30
N THR A 41 8.32 12.87 20.50
CA THR A 41 7.42 13.14 19.37
C THR A 41 7.48 12.03 18.32
N LEU A 42 8.68 11.54 17.98
CA LEU A 42 8.85 10.42 17.04
C LEU A 42 8.20 9.13 17.57
N ILE A 43 8.37 8.80 18.84
CA ILE A 43 7.76 7.61 19.44
C ILE A 43 6.23 7.74 19.45
N GLN A 44 5.71 8.90 19.79
CA GLN A 44 4.27 9.17 19.77
C GLN A 44 3.70 9.08 18.35
N ALA A 45 4.36 9.70 17.37
CA ALA A 45 3.95 9.65 15.97
C ALA A 45 3.96 8.21 15.43
N ALA A 46 5.00 7.43 15.75
CA ALA A 46 5.07 6.01 15.39
C ALA A 46 3.98 5.18 16.07
N GLY A 47 3.68 5.47 17.36
CA GLY A 47 2.60 4.81 18.09
C GLY A 47 1.23 5.09 17.48
N TRP A 48 0.91 6.35 17.16
CA TRP A 48 -0.32 6.71 16.47
C TRP A 48 -0.45 6.05 15.09
N SER A 49 0.63 6.06 14.31
CA SER A 49 0.65 5.41 13.00
C SER A 49 0.43 3.90 13.09
N MET A 50 1.03 3.23 14.09
CA MET A 50 0.85 1.79 14.29
C MET A 50 -0.57 1.46 14.77
N MET A 51 -1.07 2.18 15.76
CA MET A 51 -2.42 1.99 16.27
C MET A 51 -3.47 2.22 15.18
N GLY A 52 -3.31 3.30 14.41
CA GLY A 52 -4.18 3.60 13.28
C GLY A 52 -4.17 2.49 12.23
N TYR A 53 -3.00 1.95 11.92
CA TYR A 53 -2.89 0.83 11.00
C TYR A 53 -3.62 -0.43 11.51
N LEU A 54 -3.40 -0.81 12.76
CA LEU A 54 -4.06 -1.99 13.35
C LEU A 54 -5.58 -1.82 13.38
N LEU A 55 -6.05 -0.65 13.80
CA LEU A 55 -7.48 -0.35 13.82
C LEU A 55 -8.08 -0.34 12.40
N SER A 56 -7.36 0.26 11.44
CA SER A 56 -7.76 0.25 10.03
C SER A 56 -7.84 -1.19 9.47
N GLN A 57 -6.93 -2.09 9.87
CA GLN A 57 -7.00 -3.49 9.46
C GLN A 57 -8.21 -4.21 10.06
N VAL A 58 -8.51 -3.97 11.34
CA VAL A 58 -9.71 -4.54 11.97
C VAL A 58 -10.99 -4.07 11.27
N VAL A 59 -11.11 -2.77 11.00
CA VAL A 59 -12.25 -2.20 10.27
C VAL A 59 -12.35 -2.78 8.85
N ARG A 60 -11.22 -2.98 8.18
CA ARG A 60 -11.18 -3.57 6.83
C ARG A 60 -11.63 -5.03 6.83
N ILE A 61 -11.18 -5.83 7.80
CA ILE A 61 -11.63 -7.23 7.96
C ILE A 61 -13.12 -7.25 8.21
N ALA A 62 -13.60 -6.48 9.18
CA ALA A 62 -15.03 -6.41 9.50
C ALA A 62 -15.86 -5.97 8.28
N SER A 63 -15.39 -4.95 7.55
CA SER A 63 -16.02 -4.50 6.30
C SER A 63 -16.13 -5.63 5.28
N ASN A 64 -15.03 -6.34 5.06
CA ASN A 64 -14.96 -7.42 4.07
C ASN A 64 -15.91 -8.56 4.45
N LEU A 65 -15.91 -8.97 5.73
CA LEU A 65 -16.80 -10.04 6.23
C LEU A 65 -18.29 -9.69 6.06
N VAL A 66 -18.67 -8.45 6.33
CA VAL A 66 -20.08 -8.04 6.17
C VAL A 66 -20.45 -7.93 4.69
N LEU A 67 -19.60 -7.30 3.88
CA LEU A 67 -19.88 -7.10 2.45
C LEU A 67 -19.93 -8.42 1.67
N THR A 68 -19.11 -9.43 2.03
CA THR A 68 -19.17 -10.75 1.38
C THR A 68 -20.45 -11.52 1.67
N ARG A 69 -21.15 -11.22 2.74
CA ARG A 69 -22.47 -11.79 3.01
C ARG A 69 -23.60 -11.11 2.22
N LEU A 70 -23.41 -9.82 1.88
CA LEU A 70 -24.40 -9.01 1.16
C LEU A 70 -24.23 -9.07 -0.35
N LEU A 71 -23.03 -9.29 -0.84
CA LEU A 71 -22.66 -9.20 -2.26
C LEU A 71 -22.12 -10.55 -2.76
N ILE A 72 -22.26 -10.80 -4.07
CA ILE A 72 -21.78 -12.03 -4.71
C ILE A 72 -20.29 -11.95 -5.04
N PRO A 73 -19.57 -13.08 -5.11
CA PRO A 73 -18.13 -13.13 -5.35
C PRO A 73 -17.67 -12.43 -6.64
N GLU A 74 -18.47 -12.46 -7.70
CA GLU A 74 -18.19 -11.81 -8.99
C GLU A 74 -17.97 -10.29 -8.84
N MET A 75 -18.73 -9.66 -7.94
CA MET A 75 -18.61 -8.21 -7.70
C MET A 75 -17.23 -7.86 -7.13
N PHE A 76 -16.65 -8.73 -6.30
CA PHE A 76 -15.29 -8.54 -5.78
C PHE A 76 -14.23 -8.67 -6.89
N GLY A 77 -14.43 -9.57 -7.85
CA GLY A 77 -13.55 -9.70 -9.02
C GLY A 77 -13.56 -8.44 -9.90
N ILE A 78 -14.75 -7.92 -10.21
CA ILE A 78 -14.92 -6.68 -10.97
C ILE A 78 -14.29 -5.49 -10.23
N MET A 79 -14.54 -5.39 -8.93
CA MET A 79 -13.96 -4.33 -8.08
C MET A 79 -12.44 -4.41 -7.99
N ALA A 80 -11.88 -5.61 -7.96
CA ALA A 80 -10.43 -5.80 -7.96
C ALA A 80 -9.79 -5.22 -9.23
N VAL A 81 -10.40 -5.43 -10.40
CA VAL A 81 -9.93 -4.86 -11.68
C VAL A 81 -10.08 -3.34 -11.69
N ALA A 82 -11.23 -2.82 -11.29
CA ALA A 82 -11.46 -1.37 -11.27
C ALA A 82 -10.47 -0.67 -10.34
N THR A 83 -10.25 -1.21 -9.13
CA THR A 83 -9.27 -0.69 -8.16
C THR A 83 -7.84 -0.81 -8.71
N MET A 84 -7.49 -1.95 -9.31
CA MET A 84 -6.19 -2.17 -9.90
C MET A 84 -5.88 -1.15 -10.99
N ILE A 85 -6.80 -0.92 -11.93
CA ILE A 85 -6.64 0.07 -13.00
C ILE A 85 -6.43 1.46 -12.41
N GLN A 86 -7.29 1.88 -11.48
CA GLN A 86 -7.19 3.17 -10.82
C GLN A 86 -5.84 3.35 -10.11
N VAL A 87 -5.42 2.39 -9.29
CA VAL A 87 -4.16 2.44 -8.56
C VAL A 87 -2.97 2.43 -9.51
N SER A 88 -3.04 1.62 -10.57
CA SER A 88 -2.00 1.54 -11.59
C SER A 88 -1.79 2.88 -12.30
N VAL A 89 -2.88 3.52 -12.75
CA VAL A 89 -2.80 4.84 -13.40
C VAL A 89 -2.29 5.89 -12.42
N ALA A 90 -2.74 5.86 -11.16
CA ALA A 90 -2.25 6.76 -10.12
C ALA A 90 -0.75 6.59 -9.88
N MET A 91 -0.24 5.35 -9.81
CA MET A 91 1.19 5.07 -9.63
C MET A 91 2.02 5.43 -10.87
N LEU A 92 1.51 5.18 -12.06
CA LEU A 92 2.19 5.53 -13.32
C LEU A 92 2.36 7.05 -13.49
N SER A 93 1.44 7.83 -12.95
CA SER A 93 1.46 9.29 -13.01
C SER A 93 1.96 9.93 -11.71
N ASP A 94 2.42 9.15 -10.73
CA ASP A 94 2.84 9.68 -9.42
C ASP A 94 4.01 10.66 -9.55
N LEU A 95 3.69 11.93 -9.39
CA LEU A 95 4.67 13.03 -9.39
C LEU A 95 5.37 13.17 -8.03
N GLY A 96 5.07 12.32 -7.06
CA GLY A 96 5.67 12.41 -5.73
C GLY A 96 5.47 13.76 -5.05
N LEU A 97 4.36 14.46 -5.33
CA LEU A 97 4.10 15.82 -4.83
C LEU A 97 4.19 15.90 -3.30
N ARG A 98 3.61 14.90 -2.61
CA ARG A 98 3.64 14.86 -1.13
C ARG A 98 5.06 14.67 -0.59
N PRO A 99 5.85 13.64 -0.97
CA PRO A 99 7.22 13.50 -0.49
C PRO A 99 8.13 14.65 -0.93
N ALA A 100 7.93 15.21 -2.13
CA ALA A 100 8.67 16.39 -2.59
C ALA A 100 8.42 17.58 -1.65
N ALA A 101 7.17 17.89 -1.36
CA ALA A 101 6.81 19.02 -0.51
C ALA A 101 7.23 18.81 0.98
N ILE A 102 7.21 17.55 1.48
CA ILE A 102 7.71 17.24 2.82
C ILE A 102 9.23 17.46 2.92
N GLN A 103 9.98 17.14 1.86
CA GLN A 103 11.46 17.24 1.86
C GLN A 103 11.97 18.62 1.44
N SER A 104 11.17 19.41 0.72
CA SER A 104 11.54 20.74 0.25
C SER A 104 11.79 21.71 1.40
N GLN A 105 12.82 22.56 1.29
CA GLN A 105 13.04 23.66 2.23
C GLN A 105 11.90 24.69 2.23
N PHE A 106 11.13 24.76 1.14
CA PHE A 106 9.97 25.64 0.99
C PHE A 106 8.64 25.00 1.41
N GLY A 107 8.66 23.80 1.97
CA GLY A 107 7.45 23.03 2.31
C GLY A 107 6.54 23.65 3.38
N ASP A 108 6.93 24.75 4.02
CA ASP A 108 6.11 25.53 4.94
C ASP A 108 5.65 26.87 4.30
N ASP A 109 6.14 27.21 3.10
CA ASP A 109 5.75 28.44 2.41
C ASP A 109 4.37 28.27 1.77
N GLN A 110 3.47 29.24 2.02
CA GLN A 110 2.07 29.14 1.57
C GLN A 110 1.98 29.13 0.02
N SER A 111 2.77 29.94 -0.68
CA SER A 111 2.80 29.99 -2.14
C SER A 111 3.22 28.64 -2.74
N TYR A 112 4.19 27.97 -2.13
CA TYR A 112 4.65 26.64 -2.53
C TYR A 112 3.55 25.58 -2.31
N LEU A 113 2.89 25.60 -1.14
CA LEU A 113 1.80 24.70 -0.81
C LEU A 113 0.56 24.92 -1.69
N ASP A 114 0.22 26.16 -2.02
CA ASP A 114 -0.89 26.49 -2.90
C ASP A 114 -0.59 26.04 -4.36
N THR A 115 0.65 26.20 -4.81
CA THR A 115 1.09 25.65 -6.11
C THR A 115 1.05 24.13 -6.13
N ALA A 116 1.49 23.47 -5.05
CA ALA A 116 1.40 22.01 -4.89
C ALA A 116 -0.06 21.56 -4.91
N TRP A 117 -0.98 22.29 -4.28
CA TRP A 117 -2.41 22.01 -4.29
C TRP A 117 -3.02 22.14 -5.70
N THR A 118 -2.67 23.20 -6.43
CA THR A 118 -3.11 23.39 -7.82
C THR A 118 -2.65 22.23 -8.71
N LEU A 119 -1.39 21.81 -8.57
CA LEU A 119 -0.86 20.64 -9.29
C LEU A 119 -1.55 19.34 -8.88
N GLN A 120 -1.88 19.17 -7.60
CA GLN A 120 -2.59 17.99 -7.09
C GLN A 120 -3.99 17.87 -7.71
N ILE A 121 -4.73 18.97 -7.86
CA ILE A 121 -6.04 19.00 -8.52
C ILE A 121 -5.91 18.61 -9.99
N ILE A 122 -4.99 19.24 -10.72
CA ILE A 122 -4.74 18.94 -12.13
C ILE A 122 -4.37 17.47 -12.29
N HIS A 123 -3.49 16.96 -11.44
CA HIS A 123 -3.05 15.57 -11.45
C HIS A 123 -4.21 14.61 -11.18
N GLY A 124 -5.07 14.88 -10.20
CA GLY A 124 -6.26 14.08 -9.92
C GLY A 124 -7.23 14.01 -11.09
N CYS A 125 -7.45 15.15 -11.79
CA CYS A 125 -8.25 15.21 -13.01
C CYS A 125 -7.60 14.41 -14.17
N LEU A 126 -6.29 14.49 -14.33
CA LEU A 126 -5.55 13.75 -15.37
C LEU A 126 -5.64 12.23 -15.13
N ILE A 127 -5.50 11.77 -13.89
CA ILE A 127 -5.68 10.35 -13.54
C ILE A 127 -7.09 9.90 -13.90
N TRP A 128 -8.10 10.64 -13.47
CA TRP A 128 -9.49 10.30 -13.78
C TRP A 128 -9.73 10.24 -15.29
N PHE A 129 -9.28 11.23 -16.04
CA PHE A 129 -9.40 11.26 -17.49
C PHE A 129 -8.70 10.07 -18.16
N ALA A 130 -7.50 9.71 -17.72
CA ALA A 130 -6.80 8.52 -18.20
C ALA A 130 -7.58 7.23 -17.90
N CYS A 131 -8.15 7.10 -16.69
CA CYS A 131 -9.02 5.96 -16.35
C CYS A 131 -10.28 5.90 -17.23
N VAL A 132 -10.88 7.05 -17.55
CA VAL A 132 -12.02 7.13 -18.47
C VAL A 132 -11.64 6.64 -19.87
N LEU A 133 -10.49 7.08 -20.39
CA LEU A 133 -9.99 6.62 -21.70
C LEU A 133 -9.72 5.11 -21.70
N ILE A 134 -9.10 4.58 -20.64
CA ILE A 134 -8.86 3.14 -20.49
C ILE A 134 -10.19 2.39 -20.42
N ALA A 135 -11.17 2.88 -19.66
CA ALA A 135 -12.48 2.27 -19.53
C ALA A 135 -13.21 2.19 -20.86
N ILE A 136 -13.20 3.31 -21.65
CA ILE A 136 -13.76 3.33 -23.00
C ILE A 136 -13.01 2.35 -23.90
N GLY A 137 -11.66 2.32 -23.84
CA GLY A 137 -10.82 1.40 -24.60
C GLY A 137 -11.14 -0.06 -24.31
N ILE A 138 -11.29 -0.43 -23.02
CA ILE A 138 -11.69 -1.78 -22.61
C ILE A 138 -13.09 -2.13 -23.16
N GLY A 139 -14.07 -1.22 -23.04
CA GLY A 139 -15.42 -1.42 -23.54
C GLY A 139 -15.43 -1.68 -25.05
N ARG A 140 -14.72 -0.86 -25.82
CA ARG A 140 -14.60 -1.06 -27.29
C ARG A 140 -13.85 -2.34 -27.65
N ALA A 141 -12.75 -2.64 -26.96
CA ALA A 141 -12.01 -3.87 -27.17
C ALA A 141 -12.87 -5.13 -26.90
N ALA A 142 -13.73 -5.07 -25.89
CA ALA A 142 -14.68 -6.13 -25.58
C ALA A 142 -15.75 -6.26 -26.69
N GLU A 143 -16.30 -5.15 -27.22
CA GLU A 143 -17.24 -5.15 -28.35
C GLU A 143 -16.62 -5.78 -29.61
N TYR A 144 -15.33 -5.55 -29.88
CA TYR A 144 -14.60 -6.15 -31.00
C TYR A 144 -14.13 -7.59 -30.76
N GLY A 145 -14.44 -8.18 -29.60
CA GLY A 145 -14.08 -9.58 -29.29
C GLY A 145 -12.58 -9.79 -29.05
N LEU A 146 -11.84 -8.75 -28.67
CA LEU A 146 -10.39 -8.83 -28.41
C LEU A 146 -10.05 -9.56 -27.09
N PHE A 147 -11.04 -9.72 -26.20
CA PHE A 147 -10.87 -10.46 -24.96
C PHE A 147 -11.58 -11.83 -25.04
N PRO A 148 -11.05 -12.85 -24.35
CA PRO A 148 -11.73 -14.14 -24.24
C PRO A 148 -13.14 -13.97 -23.65
N ALA A 149 -14.09 -14.72 -24.20
CA ALA A 149 -15.47 -14.71 -23.73
C ALA A 149 -15.52 -15.13 -22.24
N GLY A 150 -16.29 -14.39 -21.43
CA GLY A 150 -16.42 -14.64 -20.00
C GLY A 150 -15.29 -14.08 -19.14
N SER A 151 -14.29 -13.40 -19.72
CA SER A 151 -13.27 -12.68 -18.93
C SER A 151 -13.86 -11.47 -18.22
N VAL A 152 -13.18 -10.98 -17.17
CA VAL A 152 -13.63 -9.78 -16.42
C VAL A 152 -13.75 -8.56 -17.35
N TYR A 153 -12.88 -8.45 -18.35
CA TYR A 153 -12.88 -7.32 -19.29
C TYR A 153 -14.10 -7.29 -20.22
N THR A 154 -14.83 -8.41 -20.37
CA THR A 154 -16.07 -8.46 -21.16
C THR A 154 -17.33 -8.10 -20.37
N VAL A 155 -17.21 -7.80 -19.08
CA VAL A 155 -18.34 -7.39 -18.23
C VAL A 155 -18.81 -5.98 -18.61
N THR A 156 -20.06 -5.87 -19.08
CA THR A 156 -20.65 -4.62 -19.60
C THR A 156 -20.62 -3.46 -18.59
N SER A 157 -20.74 -3.74 -17.28
CA SER A 157 -20.72 -2.72 -16.25
C SER A 157 -19.31 -2.25 -15.87
N LEU A 158 -18.25 -2.98 -16.23
CA LEU A 158 -16.89 -2.68 -15.82
C LEU A 158 -16.41 -1.27 -16.21
N PRO A 159 -16.62 -0.79 -17.46
CA PRO A 159 -16.22 0.57 -17.84
C PRO A 159 -16.85 1.66 -16.96
N ALA A 160 -18.16 1.55 -16.71
CA ALA A 160 -18.87 2.50 -15.85
C ALA A 160 -18.37 2.49 -14.41
N ILE A 161 -18.04 1.31 -13.88
CA ILE A 161 -17.48 1.13 -12.53
C ILE A 161 -16.09 1.77 -12.44
N ILE A 162 -15.22 1.56 -13.45
CA ILE A 162 -13.89 2.20 -13.52
C ILE A 162 -14.04 3.72 -13.51
N MET A 163 -14.91 4.27 -14.35
CA MET A 163 -15.15 5.72 -14.43
C MET A 163 -15.65 6.29 -13.10
N GLY A 164 -16.63 5.63 -12.49
CA GLY A 164 -17.21 6.05 -11.21
C GLY A 164 -16.21 5.96 -10.06
N MET A 165 -15.50 4.83 -9.93
CA MET A 165 -14.50 4.65 -8.89
C MET A 165 -13.33 5.61 -9.01
N SER A 166 -12.77 5.76 -10.20
CA SER A 166 -11.61 6.61 -10.43
C SER A 166 -11.91 8.10 -10.19
N PHE A 167 -13.18 8.51 -10.16
CA PHE A 167 -13.56 9.89 -9.78
C PHE A 167 -13.11 10.26 -8.36
N CYS A 168 -12.87 9.27 -7.50
CA CYS A 168 -12.27 9.53 -6.18
C CYS A 168 -10.90 10.23 -6.28
N THR A 169 -10.15 10.08 -7.38
CA THR A 169 -8.85 10.76 -7.55
C THR A 169 -9.02 12.28 -7.73
N VAL A 170 -10.11 12.71 -8.36
CA VAL A 170 -10.47 14.13 -8.45
C VAL A 170 -10.79 14.68 -7.06
N ILE A 171 -11.61 13.95 -6.29
CA ILE A 171 -11.96 14.33 -4.91
C ILE A 171 -10.69 14.38 -4.04
N MET A 172 -9.81 13.39 -4.15
CA MET A 172 -8.52 13.37 -3.43
C MET A 172 -7.58 14.48 -3.89
N GLY A 173 -7.66 14.90 -5.17
CA GLY A 173 -6.96 16.06 -5.69
C GLY A 173 -7.30 17.36 -4.95
N LEU A 174 -8.53 17.46 -4.42
CA LEU A 174 -9.00 18.61 -3.63
C LEU A 174 -8.57 18.57 -2.15
N GLN A 175 -7.90 17.51 -1.66
CA GLN A 175 -7.43 17.42 -0.27
C GLN A 175 -6.51 18.60 0.08
N SER A 176 -6.66 19.11 1.30
CA SER A 176 -5.83 20.22 1.77
C SER A 176 -4.36 19.86 1.92
N THR A 177 -3.46 20.76 1.49
CA THR A 177 -2.01 20.61 1.74
C THR A 177 -1.63 20.76 3.21
N LYS A 178 -2.57 21.11 4.11
CA LYS A 178 -2.39 20.96 5.56
C LYS A 178 -2.02 19.53 5.97
N LEU A 179 -2.41 18.54 5.14
CA LEU A 179 -1.98 17.16 5.32
C LEU A 179 -0.46 17.01 5.14
N ILE A 180 0.15 17.73 4.20
CA ILE A 180 1.61 17.74 3.97
C ILE A 180 2.32 18.31 5.20
N THR A 181 1.84 19.45 5.71
CA THR A 181 2.41 20.09 6.91
C THR A 181 2.23 19.21 8.15
N ALA A 182 1.10 18.49 8.29
CA ALA A 182 0.89 17.54 9.39
C ALA A 182 1.92 16.39 9.36
N PHE A 183 2.20 15.81 8.19
CA PHE A 183 3.27 14.81 8.05
C PHE A 183 4.65 15.39 8.33
N ARG A 184 4.95 16.59 7.84
CA ARG A 184 6.22 17.29 8.05
C ARG A 184 6.49 17.56 9.53
N HIS A 185 5.45 17.97 10.27
CA HIS A 185 5.54 18.26 11.71
C HIS A 185 5.22 17.07 12.62
N LEU A 186 5.02 15.87 12.05
CA LEU A 186 4.74 14.62 12.77
C LEU A 186 3.44 14.65 13.60
N ASP A 187 2.46 15.48 13.23
CA ASP A 187 1.11 15.47 13.83
C ASP A 187 0.26 14.34 13.22
N LEU A 188 0.73 13.11 13.40
CA LEU A 188 0.09 11.92 12.81
C LEU A 188 -1.18 11.52 13.54
N GLY A 189 -1.41 11.98 14.77
CA GLY A 189 -2.62 11.62 15.52
C GLY A 189 -3.90 12.12 14.84
N ARG A 190 -3.92 13.38 14.39
CA ARG A 190 -5.07 13.95 13.66
C ARG A 190 -5.25 13.30 12.29
N VAL A 191 -4.16 13.03 11.58
CA VAL A 191 -4.20 12.34 10.29
C VAL A 191 -4.82 10.95 10.44
N THR A 192 -4.33 10.17 11.41
CA THR A 192 -4.87 8.84 11.71
C THR A 192 -6.36 8.88 12.06
N LEU A 193 -6.79 9.88 12.85
CA LEU A 193 -8.21 10.03 13.21
C LEU A 193 -9.07 10.32 11.97
N ILE A 194 -8.61 11.20 11.06
CA ILE A 194 -9.29 11.49 9.79
C ILE A 194 -9.44 10.22 8.96
N GLU A 195 -8.37 9.42 8.83
CA GLU A 195 -8.38 8.16 8.08
C GLU A 195 -9.38 7.16 8.67
N ILE A 196 -9.40 7.00 9.99
CA ILE A 196 -10.34 6.10 10.69
C ILE A 196 -11.79 6.55 10.49
N VAL A 197 -12.09 7.84 10.68
CA VAL A 197 -13.44 8.36 10.50
C VAL A 197 -13.91 8.17 9.07
N ALA A 198 -13.07 8.48 8.08
CA ALA A 198 -13.40 8.28 6.67
C ALA A 198 -13.67 6.79 6.36
N GLN A 199 -12.89 5.89 6.96
CA GLN A 199 -13.07 4.45 6.80
C GLN A 199 -14.36 3.95 7.44
N VAL A 200 -14.72 4.44 8.64
CA VAL A 200 -15.97 4.08 9.31
C VAL A 200 -17.19 4.59 8.52
N VAL A 201 -17.14 5.83 8.03
CA VAL A 201 -18.20 6.39 7.17
C VAL A 201 -18.35 5.59 5.88
N SER A 202 -17.22 5.25 5.22
CA SER A 202 -17.21 4.40 4.03
C SER A 202 -17.86 3.04 4.30
N LEU A 203 -17.52 2.42 5.43
CA LEU A 203 -18.07 1.13 5.85
C LEU A 203 -19.58 1.24 6.08
N ALA A 204 -20.02 2.22 6.85
CA ALA A 204 -21.45 2.42 7.16
C ALA A 204 -22.28 2.59 5.88
N VAL A 205 -21.82 3.44 4.95
CA VAL A 205 -22.53 3.68 3.69
C VAL A 205 -22.42 2.47 2.77
N GLY A 206 -21.25 1.84 2.66
CA GLY A 206 -21.07 0.63 1.85
C GLY A 206 -22.01 -0.48 2.29
N ILE A 207 -22.10 -0.78 3.58
CA ILE A 207 -23.01 -1.79 4.14
C ILE A 207 -24.49 -1.39 3.91
N SER A 208 -24.86 -0.14 4.22
CA SER A 208 -26.24 0.30 4.05
C SER A 208 -26.70 0.19 2.61
N LEU A 209 -25.89 0.66 1.66
CA LEU A 209 -26.21 0.57 0.23
C LEU A 209 -26.18 -0.87 -0.28
N ALA A 210 -25.24 -1.71 0.16
CA ALA A 210 -25.21 -3.11 -0.20
C ALA A 210 -26.45 -3.85 0.31
N TRP A 211 -26.89 -3.54 1.53
CA TRP A 211 -28.11 -4.11 2.11
C TRP A 211 -29.37 -3.73 1.30
N TYR A 212 -29.50 -2.45 0.92
CA TYR A 212 -30.69 -1.99 0.19
C TYR A 212 -30.69 -2.39 -1.29
N THR A 213 -29.52 -2.38 -1.94
CA THR A 213 -29.47 -2.50 -3.40
C THR A 213 -28.91 -3.83 -3.89
N GLY A 214 -28.12 -4.55 -3.05
CA GLY A 214 -27.39 -5.75 -3.47
C GLY A 214 -26.43 -5.51 -4.65
N SER A 215 -26.04 -4.26 -4.89
CA SER A 215 -25.37 -3.83 -6.11
C SER A 215 -23.90 -3.49 -5.89
N ILE A 216 -23.07 -3.74 -6.90
CA ILE A 216 -21.65 -3.36 -6.93
C ILE A 216 -21.44 -1.84 -6.75
N TRP A 217 -22.43 -1.01 -7.08
CA TRP A 217 -22.36 0.45 -6.90
C TRP A 217 -22.24 0.88 -5.43
N SER A 218 -22.53 -0.01 -4.48
CA SER A 218 -22.26 0.22 -3.06
C SER A 218 -20.77 0.41 -2.78
N PHE A 219 -19.87 -0.33 -3.45
CA PHE A 219 -18.43 -0.14 -3.35
C PHE A 219 -17.98 1.20 -3.94
N VAL A 220 -18.54 1.59 -5.10
CA VAL A 220 -18.23 2.87 -5.74
C VAL A 220 -18.61 4.02 -4.81
N ALA A 221 -19.84 4.01 -4.29
CA ALA A 221 -20.34 5.02 -3.36
C ALA A 221 -19.50 5.08 -2.07
N ALA A 222 -19.16 3.93 -1.49
CA ALA A 222 -18.30 3.84 -0.30
C ALA A 222 -16.92 4.48 -0.55
N THR A 223 -16.31 4.20 -1.70
CA THR A 223 -15.00 4.74 -2.08
C THR A 223 -15.06 6.26 -2.26
N LEU A 224 -16.08 6.76 -2.99
CA LEU A 224 -16.26 8.19 -3.22
C LEU A 224 -16.52 8.95 -1.92
N LEU A 225 -17.34 8.37 -1.03
CA LEU A 225 -17.66 9.00 0.24
C LEU A 225 -16.48 8.99 1.20
N SER A 226 -15.65 7.92 1.19
CA SER A 226 -14.39 7.90 1.92
C SER A 226 -13.46 9.03 1.48
N ALA A 227 -13.28 9.19 0.17
CA ALA A 227 -12.46 10.25 -0.41
C ALA A 227 -13.01 11.63 -0.04
N LEU A 228 -14.34 11.83 -0.14
CA LEU A 228 -15.01 13.08 0.21
C LEU A 228 -14.86 13.41 1.70
N THR A 229 -15.12 12.44 2.58
CA THR A 229 -14.96 12.61 4.03
C THR A 229 -13.52 12.98 4.39
N THR A 230 -12.54 12.27 3.84
CA THR A 230 -11.13 12.60 4.05
C THR A 230 -10.83 14.01 3.57
N THR A 231 -11.27 14.39 2.38
CA THR A 231 -11.04 15.72 1.82
C THR A 231 -11.63 16.80 2.70
N ILE A 232 -12.90 16.67 3.11
CA ILE A 232 -13.57 17.64 3.98
C ILE A 232 -12.83 17.76 5.32
N LEU A 233 -12.52 16.64 5.96
CA LEU A 233 -11.87 16.64 7.27
C LEU A 233 -10.45 17.21 7.23
N THR A 234 -9.71 17.04 6.12
CA THR A 234 -8.38 17.68 5.97
C THR A 234 -8.46 19.20 5.93
N HIS A 235 -9.55 19.76 5.41
CA HIS A 235 -9.77 21.21 5.42
C HIS A 235 -10.21 21.75 6.78
N ILE A 236 -11.02 20.99 7.53
CA ILE A 236 -11.67 21.44 8.78
C ILE A 236 -10.82 21.14 10.01
N TRP A 237 -10.29 19.92 10.14
CA TRP A 237 -9.65 19.45 11.39
C TRP A 237 -8.14 19.74 11.46
N LEU A 238 -7.49 19.89 10.31
CA LEU A 238 -6.06 20.20 10.31
C LEU A 238 -5.82 21.70 10.43
N PRO A 239 -4.87 22.12 11.31
CA PRO A 239 -4.52 23.53 11.46
C PRO A 239 -3.74 24.03 10.24
N GLY A 240 -3.88 25.31 9.94
CA GLY A 240 -3.17 25.96 8.84
C GLY A 240 -4.07 26.91 8.04
N ARG A 241 -3.50 27.57 7.06
CA ARG A 241 -4.22 28.49 6.17
C ARG A 241 -5.03 27.71 5.13
N HIS A 242 -6.08 28.32 4.62
CA HIS A 242 -6.86 27.76 3.50
C HIS A 242 -6.00 27.74 2.23
N ASN A 243 -6.18 26.70 1.42
CA ASN A 243 -5.53 26.58 0.13
C ASN A 243 -6.21 27.53 -0.86
N SER A 244 -5.41 28.10 -1.76
CA SER A 244 -5.86 28.89 -2.89
C SER A 244 -5.20 28.38 -4.18
N LEU A 245 -5.88 28.61 -5.31
CA LEU A 245 -5.28 28.32 -6.62
C LEU A 245 -4.16 29.32 -6.87
N TYR A 246 -2.94 28.81 -6.95
CA TYR A 246 -1.75 29.62 -7.18
C TYR A 246 -0.77 28.90 -8.10
N TRP A 247 -0.05 29.64 -8.91
CA TRP A 247 0.85 29.09 -9.90
C TRP A 247 2.21 29.77 -9.85
N GLU A 248 3.20 29.11 -9.31
CA GLU A 248 4.57 29.59 -9.24
C GLU A 248 5.51 28.66 -10.04
N ALA A 249 6.10 29.20 -11.12
CA ALA A 249 6.92 28.41 -12.03
C ALA A 249 8.17 27.81 -11.35
N ALA A 250 8.72 28.45 -10.32
CA ALA A 250 9.85 27.94 -9.56
C ALA A 250 9.47 26.70 -8.74
N ALA A 251 8.33 26.77 -8.01
CA ALA A 251 7.80 25.66 -7.23
C ALA A 251 7.43 24.47 -8.12
N ILE A 252 6.82 24.70 -9.28
CA ILE A 252 6.49 23.64 -10.25
C ILE A 252 7.74 22.93 -10.73
N ARG A 253 8.78 23.68 -11.09
CA ARG A 253 10.04 23.10 -11.56
C ARG A 253 10.69 22.23 -10.51
N ASP A 254 10.66 22.64 -9.25
CA ASP A 254 11.19 21.87 -8.11
C ASP A 254 10.39 20.57 -7.92
N LEU A 255 9.07 20.65 -7.83
CA LEU A 255 8.17 19.53 -7.66
C LEU A 255 8.28 18.51 -8.81
N VAL A 256 8.26 18.96 -10.07
CA VAL A 256 8.35 18.06 -11.24
C VAL A 256 9.73 17.45 -11.39
N ARG A 257 10.81 18.21 -11.09
CA ARG A 257 12.18 17.68 -11.13
C ARG A 257 12.38 16.53 -10.16
N PHE A 258 11.81 16.63 -8.98
CA PHE A 258 11.82 15.55 -7.98
C PHE A 258 10.93 14.39 -8.41
N GLY A 259 9.72 14.70 -8.91
CA GLY A 259 8.67 13.74 -9.24
C GLY A 259 9.03 12.77 -10.37
N ARG A 260 9.79 13.19 -11.38
CA ARG A 260 10.17 12.33 -12.52
C ARG A 260 10.91 11.05 -12.10
N TRP A 261 11.73 11.11 -11.04
CA TRP A 261 12.45 9.95 -10.52
C TRP A 261 11.54 9.03 -9.72
N ILE A 262 10.59 9.62 -8.98
CA ILE A 262 9.56 8.85 -8.26
C ILE A 262 8.67 8.12 -9.26
N MET A 263 8.20 8.80 -10.32
CA MET A 263 7.37 8.20 -11.37
C MET A 263 8.02 6.96 -11.98
N LEU A 264 9.31 7.02 -12.33
CA LEU A 264 10.01 5.87 -12.88
C LEU A 264 10.07 4.68 -11.90
N SER A 265 10.31 4.96 -10.62
CA SER A 265 10.29 3.94 -9.57
C SER A 265 8.89 3.36 -9.35
N SER A 266 7.87 4.22 -9.39
CA SER A 266 6.46 3.82 -9.22
C SER A 266 5.97 2.93 -10.36
N ILE A 267 6.40 3.15 -11.60
CA ILE A 267 6.12 2.30 -12.75
C ILE A 267 6.61 0.86 -12.49
N LEU A 268 7.87 0.70 -12.11
CA LEU A 268 8.44 -0.63 -11.83
C LEU A 268 7.74 -1.31 -10.66
N THR A 269 7.42 -0.56 -9.62
CA THR A 269 6.70 -1.07 -8.44
C THR A 269 5.28 -1.49 -8.80
N MET A 270 4.58 -0.70 -9.63
CA MET A 270 3.22 -1.01 -10.12
C MET A 270 3.19 -2.33 -10.90
N ILE A 271 4.12 -2.49 -11.85
CA ILE A 271 4.24 -3.70 -12.66
C ILE A 271 4.48 -4.92 -11.75
N ALA A 272 5.39 -4.79 -10.79
CA ALA A 272 5.72 -5.86 -9.86
C ALA A 272 4.58 -6.21 -8.90
N ALA A 273 3.73 -5.24 -8.53
CA ALA A 273 2.70 -5.40 -7.51
C ALA A 273 1.33 -5.83 -8.07
N ASN A 274 1.03 -5.55 -9.35
CA ASN A 274 -0.29 -5.78 -9.92
C ASN A 274 -0.28 -6.64 -11.20
N GLY A 275 0.89 -7.14 -11.61
CA GLY A 275 1.03 -7.93 -12.84
C GLY A 275 0.14 -9.18 -12.84
N ASP A 276 0.01 -9.86 -11.71
CA ASP A 276 -0.85 -11.03 -11.52
C ASP A 276 -2.32 -10.73 -11.85
N ARG A 277 -2.86 -9.64 -11.32
CA ARG A 277 -4.26 -9.26 -11.52
C ARG A 277 -4.53 -8.80 -12.94
N ILE A 278 -3.57 -8.12 -13.59
CA ILE A 278 -3.69 -7.70 -14.99
C ILE A 278 -3.91 -8.91 -15.89
N PHE A 279 -3.09 -9.95 -15.72
CA PHE A 279 -3.20 -11.17 -16.52
C PHE A 279 -4.44 -11.98 -16.17
N LEU A 280 -4.68 -12.23 -14.87
CA LEU A 280 -5.82 -13.02 -14.44
C LEU A 280 -7.16 -12.39 -14.86
N ALA A 281 -7.29 -11.07 -14.83
CA ALA A 281 -8.49 -10.38 -15.28
C ALA A 281 -8.82 -10.63 -16.76
N GLY A 282 -7.78 -10.80 -17.58
CA GLY A 282 -7.93 -11.10 -19.00
C GLY A 282 -8.25 -12.56 -19.31
N TRP A 283 -7.90 -13.48 -18.42
CA TRP A 283 -7.99 -14.93 -18.70
C TRP A 283 -9.07 -15.65 -17.90
N THR A 284 -9.54 -15.05 -16.80
CA THR A 284 -10.46 -15.73 -15.88
C THR A 284 -11.79 -15.00 -15.76
N SER A 285 -12.80 -15.73 -15.25
CA SER A 285 -14.11 -15.16 -14.97
C SER A 285 -14.08 -14.20 -13.78
N PRO A 286 -15.07 -13.28 -13.66
CA PRO A 286 -15.23 -12.42 -12.50
C PRO A 286 -15.31 -13.19 -11.19
N LEU A 287 -15.94 -14.36 -11.19
CA LEU A 287 -16.05 -15.25 -10.04
C LEU A 287 -14.69 -15.74 -9.55
N MET A 288 -13.89 -16.32 -10.45
CA MET A 288 -12.55 -16.82 -10.11
C MET A 288 -11.61 -15.71 -9.66
N LEU A 289 -11.66 -14.55 -10.32
CA LEU A 289 -10.88 -13.39 -9.87
C LEU A 289 -11.37 -12.85 -8.53
N GLY A 290 -12.67 -12.97 -8.23
CA GLY A 290 -13.25 -12.65 -6.92
C GLY A 290 -12.63 -13.51 -5.81
N PHE A 291 -12.60 -14.82 -6.01
CA PHE A 291 -11.96 -15.77 -5.06
C PHE A 291 -10.46 -15.48 -4.90
N TYR A 292 -9.75 -15.27 -6.01
CA TYR A 292 -8.33 -14.92 -5.98
C TYR A 292 -8.09 -13.62 -5.18
N SER A 293 -8.87 -12.58 -5.47
CA SER A 293 -8.71 -11.27 -4.83
C SER A 293 -8.98 -11.32 -3.32
N LEU A 294 -9.98 -12.11 -2.90
CA LEU A 294 -10.30 -12.33 -1.50
C LEU A 294 -9.14 -13.06 -0.79
N ALA A 295 -8.67 -14.16 -1.35
CA ALA A 295 -7.55 -14.92 -0.81
C ALA A 295 -6.27 -14.08 -0.74
N PHE A 296 -5.96 -13.35 -1.82
CA PHE A 296 -4.82 -12.44 -1.88
C PHE A 296 -4.90 -11.33 -0.82
N ASN A 297 -6.08 -10.74 -0.59
CA ASN A 297 -6.26 -9.71 0.42
C ASN A 297 -5.96 -10.23 1.83
N LEU A 298 -6.37 -11.45 2.16
CA LEU A 298 -6.07 -12.08 3.46
C LEU A 298 -4.55 -12.27 3.65
N ILE A 299 -3.85 -12.78 2.63
CA ILE A 299 -2.39 -12.97 2.66
C ILE A 299 -1.66 -11.62 2.75
N SER A 300 -2.07 -10.62 1.95
CA SER A 300 -1.43 -9.30 1.93
C SER A 300 -1.57 -8.51 3.23
N MET A 301 -2.58 -8.80 4.06
CA MET A 301 -2.70 -8.21 5.39
C MET A 301 -1.53 -8.61 6.30
N LEU A 302 -1.11 -9.87 6.25
CA LEU A 302 0.05 -10.36 7.03
C LEU A 302 1.34 -9.71 6.53
N GLU A 303 1.53 -9.61 5.20
CA GLU A 303 2.67 -8.92 4.61
C GLU A 303 2.73 -7.46 5.08
N GLY A 304 1.62 -6.74 4.98
CA GLY A 304 1.54 -5.33 5.37
C GLY A 304 1.84 -5.10 6.85
N ALA A 305 1.39 -5.98 7.74
CA ALA A 305 1.69 -5.91 9.16
C ALA A 305 3.18 -6.14 9.45
N GLY A 306 3.75 -7.21 8.90
CA GLY A 306 5.17 -7.54 9.06
C GLY A 306 6.10 -6.49 8.46
N GLY A 307 5.80 -6.00 7.25
CA GLY A 307 6.57 -4.96 6.59
C GLY A 307 6.60 -3.65 7.38
N ARG A 308 5.47 -3.19 7.91
CA ARG A 308 5.42 -1.95 8.73
C ARG A 308 6.15 -2.09 10.05
N LEU A 309 6.01 -3.24 10.74
CA LEU A 309 6.77 -3.50 11.97
C LEU A 309 8.27 -3.43 11.72
N PHE A 310 8.73 -4.07 10.65
CA PHE A 310 10.15 -4.07 10.31
C PHE A 310 10.65 -2.68 9.92
N LEU A 311 9.94 -1.96 9.04
CA LEU A 311 10.32 -0.62 8.58
C LEU A 311 10.36 0.39 9.73
N ASN A 312 9.40 0.35 10.64
CA ASN A 312 9.31 1.33 11.73
C ASN A 312 10.29 1.05 12.88
N VAL A 313 10.69 -0.20 13.09
CA VAL A 313 11.53 -0.60 14.23
C VAL A 313 12.94 -0.98 13.77
N ALA A 314 13.05 -1.89 12.80
CA ALA A 314 14.34 -2.45 12.41
C ALA A 314 15.17 -1.49 11.54
N MET A 315 14.55 -0.77 10.60
CA MET A 315 15.28 0.11 9.68
C MET A 315 16.06 1.23 10.41
N PRO A 316 15.47 2.00 11.36
CA PRO A 316 16.23 3.01 12.11
C PRO A 316 17.36 2.41 12.94
N ALA A 317 17.12 1.25 13.56
CA ALA A 317 18.12 0.57 14.37
C ALA A 317 19.28 0.04 13.52
N LEU A 318 18.98 -0.62 12.38
CA LEU A 318 20.01 -1.13 11.46
C LEU A 318 20.81 0.00 10.82
N GLY A 319 20.15 1.10 10.43
CA GLY A 319 20.82 2.28 9.89
C GLY A 319 21.78 2.94 10.89
N ARG A 320 21.45 2.92 12.18
CA ARG A 320 22.35 3.39 13.24
C ARG A 320 23.54 2.44 13.43
N ILE A 321 23.27 1.14 13.49
CA ILE A 321 24.31 0.11 13.67
C ILE A 321 25.26 0.08 12.48
N ALA A 322 24.75 0.21 11.25
CA ALA A 322 25.58 0.25 10.04
C ALA A 322 26.59 1.42 10.07
N ARG A 323 26.27 2.53 10.75
CA ARG A 323 27.16 3.70 10.89
C ARG A 323 28.07 3.63 12.10
N GLU A 324 27.56 3.17 13.26
CA GLU A 324 28.28 3.24 14.54
C GLU A 324 29.07 1.96 14.83
N ARG A 325 28.58 0.79 14.40
CA ARG A 325 29.15 -0.54 14.72
C ARG A 325 28.92 -1.53 13.58
N PRO A 326 29.53 -1.34 12.40
CA PRO A 326 29.28 -2.15 11.21
C PRO A 326 29.56 -3.66 11.43
N GLU A 327 30.47 -4.01 12.34
CA GLU A 327 30.78 -5.40 12.71
C GLU A 327 29.62 -6.13 13.39
N GLN A 328 28.68 -5.40 14.00
CA GLN A 328 27.49 -5.97 14.67
C GLN A 328 26.26 -6.03 13.76
N LEU A 329 26.34 -5.49 12.52
CA LEU A 329 25.21 -5.39 11.60
C LEU A 329 24.59 -6.75 11.33
N GLY A 330 25.42 -7.77 11.03
CA GLY A 330 24.95 -9.12 10.74
C GLY A 330 24.21 -9.76 11.90
N SER A 331 24.78 -9.73 13.11
CA SER A 331 24.14 -10.34 14.30
C SER A 331 22.82 -9.67 14.66
N MET A 332 22.74 -8.32 14.57
CA MET A 332 21.53 -7.58 14.87
C MET A 332 20.47 -7.80 13.79
N PHE A 333 20.87 -7.85 12.53
CA PHE A 333 19.98 -8.16 11.41
C PHE A 333 19.25 -9.50 11.64
N TRP A 334 19.97 -10.57 11.99
CA TRP A 334 19.38 -11.87 12.25
C TRP A 334 18.43 -11.88 13.46
N LYS A 335 18.81 -11.18 14.52
CA LYS A 335 17.94 -11.04 15.71
C LYS A 335 16.63 -10.31 15.42
N MET A 336 16.67 -9.31 14.56
CA MET A 336 15.47 -8.54 14.19
C MET A 336 14.61 -9.27 13.16
N ARG A 337 15.24 -10.09 12.31
CA ARG A 337 14.56 -10.85 11.28
C ARG A 337 13.86 -12.10 11.82
N LEU A 338 14.41 -12.74 12.85
CA LEU A 338 13.92 -14.00 13.39
C LEU A 338 12.41 -13.98 13.73
N PRO A 339 11.87 -13.05 14.52
CA PRO A 339 10.43 -13.05 14.83
C PRO A 339 9.57 -12.88 13.58
N LEU A 340 10.04 -12.08 12.61
CA LEU A 340 9.34 -11.88 11.35
C LEU A 340 9.31 -13.17 10.51
N ASP A 341 10.45 -13.85 10.37
CA ASP A 341 10.57 -15.10 9.64
C ASP A 341 9.70 -16.20 10.27
N LEU A 342 9.69 -16.31 11.61
CA LEU A 342 8.84 -17.27 12.32
C LEU A 342 7.35 -17.01 12.08
N VAL A 343 6.93 -15.74 12.08
CA VAL A 343 5.54 -15.37 11.81
C VAL A 343 5.17 -15.68 10.35
N PHE A 344 5.98 -15.28 9.38
CA PHE A 344 5.66 -15.51 7.96
C PHE A 344 5.66 -17.00 7.61
N ILE A 345 6.71 -17.73 8.01
CA ILE A 345 6.85 -19.16 7.68
C ILE A 345 5.83 -19.99 8.44
N GLY A 346 5.62 -19.68 9.73
CA GLY A 346 4.61 -20.35 10.55
C GLY A 346 3.19 -20.10 10.06
N SER A 347 2.87 -18.85 9.68
CA SER A 347 1.58 -18.51 9.08
C SER A 347 1.38 -19.19 7.72
N ALA A 348 2.42 -19.35 6.90
CA ALA A 348 2.32 -20.08 5.64
C ALA A 348 1.89 -21.53 5.88
N GLY A 349 2.52 -22.24 6.83
CA GLY A 349 2.14 -23.60 7.20
C GLY A 349 0.74 -23.69 7.82
N ALA A 350 0.41 -22.76 8.71
CA ALA A 350 -0.89 -22.71 9.37
C ALA A 350 -2.02 -22.46 8.36
N ILE A 351 -1.89 -21.47 7.48
CA ILE A 351 -2.90 -21.16 6.46
C ILE A 351 -3.02 -22.29 5.44
N TYR A 352 -1.92 -22.94 5.07
CA TYR A 352 -1.96 -24.08 4.17
C TYR A 352 -2.82 -25.23 4.74
N SER A 353 -2.65 -25.58 6.02
CA SER A 353 -3.39 -26.66 6.66
C SER A 353 -4.82 -26.29 7.06
N SER A 354 -5.07 -25.00 7.41
CA SER A 354 -6.38 -24.56 7.89
C SER A 354 -7.15 -23.69 6.87
N GLY A 355 -6.67 -23.55 5.63
CA GLY A 355 -7.25 -22.66 4.63
C GLY A 355 -8.74 -22.87 4.39
N THR A 356 -9.20 -24.14 4.31
CA THR A 356 -10.61 -24.48 4.18
C THR A 356 -11.40 -24.01 5.40
N ALA A 357 -10.93 -24.32 6.61
CA ALA A 357 -11.59 -23.91 7.84
C ALA A 357 -11.61 -22.38 8.01
N ILE A 358 -10.56 -21.67 7.58
CA ILE A 358 -10.52 -20.18 7.58
C ILE A 358 -11.60 -19.63 6.67
N ILE A 359 -11.74 -20.15 5.45
CA ILE A 359 -12.76 -19.66 4.51
C ILE A 359 -14.16 -20.00 5.02
N GLU A 360 -14.42 -21.21 5.49
CA GLU A 360 -15.73 -21.62 6.03
C GLU A 360 -16.10 -20.87 7.32
N ALA A 361 -15.12 -20.49 8.15
CA ALA A 361 -15.37 -19.71 9.37
C ALA A 361 -15.62 -18.22 9.09
N LEU A 362 -14.99 -17.66 8.06
CA LEU A 362 -15.07 -16.23 7.76
C LEU A 362 -16.15 -15.89 6.73
N TYR A 363 -16.41 -16.80 5.79
CA TYR A 363 -17.26 -16.54 4.62
C TYR A 363 -18.36 -17.60 4.51
N ASP A 364 -19.35 -17.32 3.69
CA ASP A 364 -20.43 -18.28 3.40
C ASP A 364 -20.01 -19.30 2.31
N ASP A 365 -20.86 -20.31 2.09
CA ASP A 365 -20.60 -21.41 1.15
C ASP A 365 -20.31 -20.96 -0.28
N ARG A 366 -20.77 -19.76 -0.69
CA ARG A 366 -20.49 -19.18 -2.02
C ARG A 366 -19.02 -18.91 -2.26
N TYR A 367 -18.21 -18.81 -1.20
CA TYR A 367 -16.78 -18.52 -1.27
C TYR A 367 -15.90 -19.76 -1.02
N ARG A 368 -16.47 -20.94 -0.90
CA ARG A 368 -15.74 -22.18 -0.56
C ARG A 368 -14.59 -22.45 -1.53
N ASP A 369 -14.78 -22.17 -2.82
CA ASP A 369 -13.75 -22.35 -3.84
C ASP A 369 -12.54 -21.39 -3.72
N ALA A 370 -12.59 -20.41 -2.82
CA ALA A 370 -11.43 -19.61 -2.46
C ALA A 370 -10.44 -20.36 -1.54
N ALA A 371 -10.86 -21.48 -0.91
CA ALA A 371 -10.02 -22.24 0.02
C ALA A 371 -8.75 -22.81 -0.64
N PRO A 372 -8.78 -23.53 -1.78
CA PRO A 372 -7.55 -23.97 -2.43
C PRO A 372 -6.67 -22.81 -2.88
N ILE A 373 -7.25 -21.67 -3.25
CA ILE A 373 -6.50 -20.49 -3.68
C ILE A 373 -5.69 -19.90 -2.53
N ILE A 374 -6.29 -19.74 -1.34
CA ILE A 374 -5.56 -19.22 -0.17
C ILE A 374 -4.48 -20.19 0.31
N GLN A 375 -4.71 -21.51 0.20
CA GLN A 375 -3.71 -22.53 0.49
C GLN A 375 -2.47 -22.36 -0.41
N ILE A 376 -2.67 -22.26 -1.73
CA ILE A 376 -1.57 -22.04 -2.66
C ILE A 376 -0.88 -20.68 -2.41
N LEU A 377 -1.66 -19.62 -2.25
CA LEU A 377 -1.10 -18.28 -2.02
C LEU A 377 -0.35 -18.17 -0.67
N SER A 378 -0.60 -19.06 0.30
CA SER A 378 0.16 -19.09 1.56
C SER A 378 1.67 -19.27 1.34
N PHE A 379 2.08 -19.95 0.26
CA PHE A 379 3.49 -20.12 -0.10
C PHE A 379 4.17 -18.79 -0.48
N SER A 380 3.42 -17.77 -0.90
CA SER A 380 3.99 -16.44 -1.16
C SER A 380 4.63 -15.84 0.10
N LEU A 381 4.12 -16.15 1.29
CA LEU A 381 4.69 -15.69 2.57
C LEU A 381 6.14 -16.15 2.77
N LEU A 382 6.51 -17.33 2.25
CA LEU A 382 7.89 -17.83 2.30
C LEU A 382 8.86 -16.94 1.51
N ILE A 383 8.35 -16.18 0.53
CA ILE A 383 9.12 -15.27 -0.31
C ILE A 383 8.99 -13.83 0.20
N MET A 384 7.78 -13.44 0.62
CA MET A 384 7.48 -12.09 1.12
C MET A 384 8.31 -11.73 2.37
N ARG A 385 8.74 -12.70 3.17
CA ARG A 385 9.67 -12.49 4.30
C ARG A 385 10.99 -11.83 3.91
N PHE A 386 11.37 -11.88 2.64
CA PHE A 386 12.55 -11.21 2.10
C PHE A 386 12.27 -9.74 1.68
N GLY A 387 11.01 -9.30 1.64
CA GLY A 387 10.64 -7.92 1.34
C GLY A 387 11.31 -6.89 2.25
N PRO A 388 11.32 -7.08 3.59
CA PRO A 388 11.99 -6.19 4.53
C PRO A 388 13.52 -6.08 4.36
N LEU A 389 14.17 -7.05 3.70
CA LEU A 389 15.62 -6.97 3.37
C LEU A 389 15.95 -5.75 2.52
N SER A 390 15.04 -5.29 1.69
CA SER A 390 15.25 -4.09 0.88
C SER A 390 15.55 -2.86 1.73
N ALA A 391 15.00 -2.79 2.95
CA ALA A 391 15.28 -1.72 3.89
C ALA A 391 16.73 -1.72 4.39
N VAL A 392 17.37 -2.89 4.48
CA VAL A 392 18.78 -3.01 4.86
C VAL A 392 19.68 -2.42 3.77
N TYR A 393 19.39 -2.69 2.50
CA TYR A 393 20.16 -2.11 1.39
C TYR A 393 20.02 -0.59 1.33
N LEU A 394 18.85 -0.05 1.69
CA LEU A 394 18.68 1.40 1.87
C LEU A 394 19.51 1.92 3.05
N ALA A 395 19.55 1.19 4.16
CA ALA A 395 20.32 1.55 5.35
C ALA A 395 21.84 1.58 5.10
N VAL A 396 22.35 0.71 4.21
CA VAL A 396 23.75 0.70 3.76
C VAL A 396 24.02 1.56 2.52
N ASN A 397 23.02 2.39 2.12
CA ASN A 397 23.10 3.33 0.99
C ASN A 397 23.31 2.66 -0.38
N GLU A 398 22.73 1.48 -0.59
CA GLU A 398 22.72 0.77 -1.88
C GLU A 398 21.30 0.58 -2.45
N PRO A 399 20.57 1.64 -2.82
CA PRO A 399 19.19 1.55 -3.34
C PRO A 399 19.12 0.82 -4.69
N ARG A 400 20.23 0.74 -5.43
CA ARG A 400 20.32 0.01 -6.70
C ARG A 400 19.94 -1.46 -6.55
N ASN A 401 20.31 -2.10 -5.44
CA ASN A 401 20.03 -3.51 -5.19
C ASN A 401 18.51 -3.76 -5.14
N GLN A 402 17.76 -2.83 -4.53
CA GLN A 402 16.28 -2.90 -4.52
C GLN A 402 15.70 -2.78 -5.94
N THR A 403 16.23 -1.87 -6.75
CA THR A 403 15.78 -1.70 -8.14
C THR A 403 16.00 -2.99 -8.96
N VAL A 404 17.15 -3.63 -8.81
CA VAL A 404 17.45 -4.91 -9.47
C VAL A 404 16.47 -6.01 -9.02
N MET A 405 16.21 -6.13 -7.72
CA MET A 405 15.24 -7.11 -7.21
C MET A 405 13.82 -6.87 -7.75
N ASN A 406 13.37 -5.61 -7.78
CA ASN A 406 12.07 -5.25 -8.33
C ASN A 406 11.99 -5.53 -9.84
N PHE A 407 13.06 -5.29 -10.58
CA PHE A 407 13.14 -5.61 -12.00
C PHE A 407 13.05 -7.13 -12.25
N ILE A 408 13.82 -7.95 -11.50
CA ILE A 408 13.74 -9.41 -11.60
C ILE A 408 12.31 -9.87 -11.26
N ARG A 409 11.70 -9.33 -10.20
CA ARG A 409 10.33 -9.66 -9.80
C ARG A 409 9.31 -9.33 -10.89
N ALA A 410 9.42 -8.16 -11.52
CA ALA A 410 8.56 -7.76 -12.63
C ALA A 410 8.71 -8.71 -13.82
N VAL A 411 9.94 -8.99 -14.27
CA VAL A 411 10.20 -9.93 -15.36
C VAL A 411 9.65 -11.33 -15.03
N SER A 412 9.89 -11.82 -13.82
CA SER A 412 9.36 -13.12 -13.36
C SER A 412 7.84 -13.17 -13.37
N SER A 413 7.16 -12.12 -12.92
CA SER A 413 5.71 -12.04 -12.94
C SER A 413 5.18 -12.15 -14.38
N PHE A 414 5.78 -11.39 -15.31
CA PHE A 414 5.36 -11.37 -16.74
C PHE A 414 5.75 -12.63 -17.51
N THR A 415 6.64 -13.47 -17.02
CA THR A 415 7.00 -14.75 -17.65
C THR A 415 6.33 -15.93 -16.98
N CYS A 416 6.36 -16.02 -15.65
CA CYS A 416 5.84 -17.18 -14.92
C CYS A 416 4.31 -17.26 -14.94
N LEU A 417 3.59 -16.13 -14.87
CA LEU A 417 2.12 -16.16 -14.87
C LEU A 417 1.55 -16.65 -16.21
N PRO A 418 1.94 -16.09 -17.38
CA PRO A 418 1.47 -16.63 -18.65
C PRO A 418 1.84 -18.10 -18.86
N LEU A 419 3.06 -18.47 -18.48
CA LEU A 419 3.53 -19.86 -18.61
C LEU A 419 2.72 -20.80 -17.71
N GLY A 420 2.50 -20.42 -16.45
CA GLY A 420 1.70 -21.20 -15.51
C GLY A 420 0.26 -21.38 -15.99
N TYR A 421 -0.34 -20.30 -16.49
CA TYR A 421 -1.69 -20.36 -17.06
C TYR A 421 -1.76 -21.25 -18.31
N TYR A 422 -0.78 -21.15 -19.19
CA TYR A 422 -0.72 -21.95 -20.42
C TYR A 422 -0.58 -23.44 -20.13
N LEU A 423 0.24 -23.82 -19.14
CA LEU A 423 0.54 -25.21 -18.81
C LEU A 423 -0.54 -25.88 -17.94
N PHE A 424 -1.08 -25.17 -16.97
CA PHE A 424 -1.94 -25.72 -15.92
C PHE A 424 -3.23 -24.93 -15.69
N GLY A 425 -3.58 -24.02 -16.60
CA GLY A 425 -4.79 -23.20 -16.49
C GLY A 425 -4.74 -22.23 -15.30
N PHE A 426 -5.92 -21.96 -14.72
CA PHE A 426 -6.06 -21.00 -13.62
C PHE A 426 -5.22 -21.39 -12.38
N GLU A 427 -5.21 -22.66 -12.01
CA GLU A 427 -4.44 -23.13 -10.85
C GLU A 427 -2.94 -22.91 -11.05
N GLY A 428 -2.42 -23.17 -12.26
CA GLY A 428 -1.03 -22.89 -12.61
C GLY A 428 -0.68 -21.40 -12.52
N ALA A 429 -1.61 -20.52 -12.88
CA ALA A 429 -1.41 -19.06 -12.70
C ALA A 429 -1.39 -18.66 -11.21
N VAL A 430 -2.23 -19.30 -10.37
CA VAL A 430 -2.21 -19.06 -8.90
C VAL A 430 -0.89 -19.52 -8.28
N TRP A 431 -0.38 -20.70 -8.67
CA TRP A 431 0.95 -21.17 -8.26
C TRP A 431 2.06 -20.22 -8.74
N ALA A 432 1.98 -19.77 -9.98
CA ALA A 432 2.92 -18.79 -10.50
C ALA A 432 2.85 -17.47 -9.71
N ALA A 433 1.65 -17.01 -9.36
CA ALA A 433 1.46 -15.82 -8.52
C ALA A 433 2.01 -16.00 -7.10
N ALA A 434 1.94 -17.21 -6.53
CA ALA A 434 2.55 -17.49 -5.22
C ALA A 434 4.09 -17.52 -5.29
N LEU A 435 4.68 -17.94 -6.42
CA LEU A 435 6.10 -18.31 -6.50
C LEU A 435 6.94 -17.39 -7.43
N TYR A 436 6.35 -16.40 -8.13
CA TYR A 436 7.09 -15.53 -9.07
C TYR A 436 8.23 -14.74 -8.43
N GLY A 437 8.27 -14.66 -7.11
CA GLY A 437 9.38 -14.04 -6.38
C GLY A 437 10.60 -14.97 -6.17
N LEU A 438 10.50 -16.28 -6.47
CA LEU A 438 11.63 -17.23 -6.31
C LEU A 438 12.88 -16.82 -7.11
N PRO A 439 12.78 -16.37 -8.38
CA PRO A 439 13.96 -15.94 -9.14
C PRO A 439 14.71 -14.72 -8.55
N VAL A 440 14.14 -14.05 -7.56
CA VAL A 440 14.81 -12.97 -6.83
C VAL A 440 15.81 -13.54 -5.79
N LEU A 441 15.61 -14.77 -5.31
CA LEU A 441 16.46 -15.35 -4.26
C LEU A 441 17.95 -15.40 -4.59
N PRO A 442 18.39 -15.80 -5.80
CA PRO A 442 19.82 -15.75 -6.16
C PRO A 442 20.41 -14.34 -6.04
N ALA A 443 19.67 -13.30 -6.45
CA ALA A 443 20.11 -11.92 -6.31
C ALA A 443 20.21 -11.49 -4.84
N ILE A 444 19.23 -11.88 -4.01
CA ILE A 444 19.26 -11.65 -2.56
C ILE A 444 20.49 -12.33 -1.93
N LEU A 445 20.74 -13.60 -2.25
CA LEU A 445 21.90 -14.34 -1.74
C LEU A 445 23.23 -13.71 -2.17
N TYR A 446 23.31 -13.23 -3.41
CA TYR A 446 24.48 -12.53 -3.92
C TYR A 446 24.73 -11.21 -3.17
N PHE A 447 23.70 -10.36 -3.02
CA PHE A 447 23.84 -9.09 -2.31
C PHE A 447 24.12 -9.30 -0.82
N ASN A 448 23.47 -10.26 -0.18
CA ASN A 448 23.74 -10.61 1.22
C ASN A 448 25.15 -11.14 1.41
N HIS A 449 25.68 -11.90 0.45
CA HIS A 449 27.07 -12.39 0.50
C HIS A 449 28.07 -11.25 0.54
N ARG A 450 27.88 -10.21 -0.28
CA ARG A 450 28.74 -9.01 -0.29
C ARG A 450 28.78 -8.27 1.04
N HIS A 451 27.71 -8.34 1.82
CA HIS A 451 27.58 -7.67 3.12
C HIS A 451 27.80 -8.61 4.32
N GLY A 452 28.21 -9.86 4.08
CA GLY A 452 28.40 -10.84 5.15
C GLY A 452 27.11 -11.22 5.88
N LEU A 453 25.95 -11.07 5.21
CA LEU A 453 24.63 -11.33 5.78
C LEU A 453 24.08 -12.72 5.46
N ASN A 454 24.82 -13.61 4.80
CA ASN A 454 24.38 -14.97 4.54
C ASN A 454 24.63 -15.88 5.75
N ASN A 455 23.59 -16.64 6.12
CA ASN A 455 23.66 -17.69 7.14
C ASN A 455 22.75 -18.85 6.74
N PHE A 456 23.32 -19.82 6.03
CA PHE A 456 22.55 -20.96 5.51
C PHE A 456 21.96 -21.86 6.62
N LEU A 457 22.66 -21.99 7.77
CA LEU A 457 22.12 -22.75 8.92
C LEU A 457 20.91 -22.08 9.51
N TYR A 458 20.91 -20.75 9.60
CA TYR A 458 19.75 -19.98 10.02
C TYR A 458 18.58 -20.16 9.05
N GLU A 459 18.82 -19.99 7.74
CA GLU A 459 17.77 -20.14 6.72
C GLU A 459 17.15 -21.53 6.74
N ALA A 460 17.95 -22.59 6.89
CA ALA A 460 17.45 -23.96 7.04
C ALA A 460 16.69 -24.18 8.35
N GLY A 461 17.22 -23.66 9.47
CA GLY A 461 16.58 -23.81 10.78
C GLY A 461 15.22 -23.10 10.88
N VAL A 462 15.12 -21.91 10.32
CA VAL A 462 13.88 -21.13 10.35
C VAL A 462 12.76 -21.79 9.52
N LEU A 463 13.09 -22.57 8.47
CA LEU A 463 12.09 -23.30 7.70
C LEU A 463 11.34 -24.36 8.53
N LEU A 464 11.90 -24.81 9.67
CA LEU A 464 11.20 -25.68 10.61
C LEU A 464 9.94 -25.03 11.23
N ALA A 465 9.80 -23.71 11.14
CA ALA A 465 8.58 -23.03 11.54
C ALA A 465 7.37 -23.40 10.65
N TRP A 466 7.59 -23.83 9.39
CA TRP A 466 6.51 -24.23 8.50
C TRP A 466 5.77 -25.50 9.00
N PRO A 467 6.43 -26.66 9.27
CA PRO A 467 5.75 -27.82 9.81
C PRO A 467 5.14 -27.55 11.20
N VAL A 468 5.74 -26.69 12.02
CA VAL A 468 5.14 -26.28 13.30
C VAL A 468 3.85 -25.49 13.06
N GLY A 469 3.86 -24.55 12.13
CA GLY A 469 2.68 -23.82 11.70
C GLY A 469 1.60 -24.73 11.12
N TYR A 470 1.99 -25.70 10.28
CA TYR A 470 1.09 -26.70 9.71
C TYR A 470 0.38 -27.51 10.79
N LEU A 471 1.11 -28.00 11.78
CA LEU A 471 0.52 -28.73 12.91
C LEU A 471 -0.41 -27.84 13.75
N ALA A 472 -0.02 -26.61 14.01
CA ALA A 472 -0.86 -25.66 14.73
C ALA A 472 -2.18 -25.36 13.97
N GLY A 473 -2.12 -25.17 12.65
CA GLY A 473 -3.28 -24.96 11.82
C GLY A 473 -4.20 -26.19 11.76
N SER A 474 -3.64 -27.40 11.62
CA SER A 474 -4.43 -28.64 11.63
C SER A 474 -5.11 -28.90 12.96
N LEU A 475 -4.46 -28.59 14.09
CA LEU A 475 -5.08 -28.65 15.41
C LEU A 475 -6.21 -27.64 15.57
N ALA A 476 -6.00 -26.39 15.11
CA ALA A 476 -7.04 -25.35 15.11
C ALA A 476 -8.26 -25.77 14.28
N THR A 477 -8.05 -26.37 13.11
CA THR A 477 -9.12 -26.93 12.28
C THR A 477 -9.90 -28.01 13.01
N GLY A 478 -9.23 -28.94 13.70
CA GLY A 478 -9.87 -29.95 14.52
C GLY A 478 -10.74 -29.36 15.62
N ILE A 479 -10.26 -28.32 16.31
CA ILE A 479 -11.02 -27.62 17.36
C ILE A 479 -12.25 -26.92 16.78
N LEU A 480 -12.12 -26.23 15.64
CA LEU A 480 -13.22 -25.53 14.98
C LEU A 480 -14.32 -26.50 14.52
N HIS A 481 -13.97 -27.66 13.98
CA HIS A 481 -14.96 -28.70 13.62
C HIS A 481 -15.74 -29.25 14.82
N HIS A 482 -15.12 -29.30 16.00
CA HIS A 482 -15.80 -29.75 17.24
C HIS A 482 -16.63 -28.63 17.89
N ALA A 483 -16.31 -27.38 17.66
CA ALA A 483 -17.01 -26.23 18.24
C ALA A 483 -18.30 -25.83 17.48
N GLY A 484 -18.54 -26.38 16.28
CA GLY A 484 -19.64 -26.00 15.42
C GLY A 484 -19.40 -24.65 14.71
N PRO A 485 -20.27 -24.28 13.75
CA PRO A 485 -20.13 -23.01 13.03
C PRO A 485 -20.23 -21.84 14.02
N LEU A 486 -19.26 -20.93 13.97
CA LEU A 486 -19.18 -19.75 14.85
C LEU A 486 -20.26 -18.69 14.59
N PHE A 487 -21.02 -18.81 13.45
CA PHE A 487 -22.08 -17.86 13.05
C PHE A 487 -23.17 -18.53 12.20
#